data_08f6dc72a8b55a098b40dbb005d5bcbd
#
_entry.id   08f6dc72a8b55a098b40dbb005d5bcbd
#
_cell.length_a   1.000
_cell.length_b   1.000
_cell.length_c   1.000
_cell.angle_alpha   90.00
_cell.angle_beta   90.00
_cell.angle_gamma   90.00
#
_symmetry.space_group_name_H-M   'P 1'
#
loop_
_entity.id
_entity.type
_entity.pdbx_description
1 polymer ?
#
loop_
_entity_poly.entity_id
_entity_poly.type
_entity_poly.pdbx_seq_one_letter_code
_entity_poly.pdbx_strand_id
1 'polypeptide(L)'
;MNIVQNPATPLSPELIARFRAIVGDKYAVTEPADVAPYVSEERGLFHGHSPLVLRPGSTTEVAAICKLATRERIALVPQGGNTGLVGGQTPHHGEVVVSTRRLDKIRDIDPASNTMTCESGVVLQIAQQKAAEVDRLFPLSLGAEGSCTIGGNLSTNAGGTGALAFGVAREMALGLEVVLADGRILNALSKLKKDNTGYDLRNLFIGAEGTLGIITAASLRLFPKPRAIETAFVGLKSPADALKLLSISQSEAAGSLTSFELLADIAVDFSVRHGIGIRAPLTGRHPWFVLMELSSSRDDARTTLEAILGLGLEQGIVDDAVVAANLSQRQAFWKLRDEMSAAQKPEGGSIKHDISVPVAAVPAFIAEANAAVVKLIPGARPVPFGHLGDGNIHYNVSQPVGGNASDFLARWHEVNAVVFEIVLRMGGSISAEHGIGVLKRDELPEVKDKVAIELMRSIKTLLDPLGIMNPGKVL
;
A
#
# COMPACT_ATOMS: atom_id res chain seq x y z
N MET A 1 0.39 -29.30 -11.99
CA MET A 1 1.63 -29.12 -12.76
C MET A 1 2.53 -28.24 -11.91
N ASN A 2 3.57 -28.78 -11.31
CA ASN A 2 4.56 -27.97 -10.59
C ASN A 2 5.21 -27.04 -11.62
N ILE A 3 5.04 -25.73 -11.47
CA ILE A 3 5.88 -24.76 -12.17
C ILE A 3 7.28 -24.98 -11.63
N VAL A 4 8.08 -25.74 -12.36
CA VAL A 4 9.49 -25.96 -12.04
C VAL A 4 10.13 -24.56 -12.09
N GLN A 5 10.55 -24.06 -10.94
CA GLN A 5 11.46 -22.92 -10.87
C GLN A 5 12.73 -23.32 -11.63
N ASN A 6 12.79 -22.96 -12.89
CA ASN A 6 14.03 -23.11 -13.64
C ASN A 6 15.02 -22.12 -13.01
N PRO A 7 16.19 -22.57 -12.53
CA PRO A 7 17.21 -21.64 -12.08
C PRO A 7 17.45 -20.62 -13.21
N ALA A 8 17.49 -19.34 -12.86
CA ALA A 8 17.67 -18.28 -13.84
C ALA A 8 18.87 -18.63 -14.75
N THR A 9 18.64 -18.61 -16.06
CA THR A 9 19.74 -18.85 -17.03
C THR A 9 20.81 -17.78 -16.76
N PRO A 10 22.08 -18.16 -16.51
CA PRO A 10 23.12 -17.17 -16.28
C PRO A 10 23.21 -16.21 -17.46
N LEU A 11 23.21 -14.91 -17.18
CA LEU A 11 23.34 -13.90 -18.21
C LEU A 11 24.76 -13.91 -18.78
N SER A 12 24.89 -14.27 -20.07
CA SER A 12 26.17 -14.16 -20.76
C SER A 12 26.52 -12.68 -21.01
N PRO A 13 27.82 -12.34 -21.16
CA PRO A 13 28.24 -10.99 -21.51
C PRO A 13 27.58 -10.46 -22.81
N GLU A 14 27.36 -11.34 -23.81
CA GLU A 14 26.68 -11.00 -25.06
C GLU A 14 25.21 -10.65 -24.83
N LEU A 15 24.55 -11.37 -23.94
CA LEU A 15 23.15 -11.08 -23.61
C LEU A 15 23.01 -9.77 -22.82
N ILE A 16 23.92 -9.52 -21.89
CA ILE A 16 24.02 -8.23 -21.19
C ILE A 16 24.22 -7.10 -22.21
N ALA A 17 25.11 -7.26 -23.19
CA ALA A 17 25.36 -6.26 -24.22
C ALA A 17 24.11 -5.99 -25.08
N ARG A 18 23.31 -7.02 -25.39
CA ARG A 18 22.04 -6.87 -26.11
C ARG A 18 20.99 -6.11 -25.30
N PHE A 19 20.85 -6.38 -24.01
CA PHE A 19 19.97 -5.59 -23.13
C PHE A 19 20.46 -4.15 -23.01
N ARG A 20 21.78 -3.96 -22.86
CA ARG A 20 22.42 -2.64 -22.80
C ARG A 20 22.15 -1.80 -24.04
N ALA A 21 22.17 -2.41 -25.22
CA ALA A 21 21.87 -1.74 -26.48
C ALA A 21 20.43 -1.19 -26.57
N ILE A 22 19.49 -1.70 -25.77
CA ILE A 22 18.09 -1.21 -25.73
C ILE A 22 18.01 0.10 -24.93
N VAL A 23 18.63 0.16 -23.75
CA VAL A 23 18.49 1.29 -22.82
C VAL A 23 19.65 2.28 -22.87
N GLY A 24 20.77 1.89 -23.50
CA GLY A 24 22.05 2.61 -23.49
C GLY A 24 22.93 2.26 -22.28
N ASP A 25 24.23 2.42 -22.42
CA ASP A 25 25.24 2.01 -21.45
C ASP A 25 24.99 2.57 -20.04
N LYS A 26 24.66 3.85 -19.95
CA LYS A 26 24.39 4.56 -18.70
C LYS A 26 23.22 3.96 -17.89
N TYR A 27 22.32 3.25 -18.54
CA TYR A 27 21.05 2.81 -17.96
C TYR A 27 20.94 1.28 -17.82
N ALA A 28 22.03 0.57 -18.12
CA ALA A 28 22.22 -0.84 -17.85
C ALA A 28 23.28 -1.00 -16.76
N VAL A 29 22.81 -1.18 -15.51
CA VAL A 29 23.65 -1.15 -14.30
C VAL A 29 24.09 -2.58 -13.99
N THR A 30 25.41 -2.82 -13.88
CA THR A 30 26.02 -4.12 -13.57
C THR A 30 26.97 -4.08 -12.39
N GLU A 31 27.47 -2.89 -12.01
CA GLU A 31 28.40 -2.75 -10.89
C GLU A 31 27.70 -3.06 -9.57
N PRO A 32 28.24 -3.94 -8.71
CA PRO A 32 27.57 -4.39 -7.49
C PRO A 32 27.13 -3.24 -6.56
N ALA A 33 27.94 -2.20 -6.42
CA ALA A 33 27.60 -1.04 -5.58
C ALA A 33 26.37 -0.28 -6.09
N ASP A 34 26.21 -0.18 -7.41
CA ASP A 34 25.10 0.50 -8.06
C ASP A 34 23.85 -0.38 -8.15
N VAL A 35 24.00 -1.70 -8.13
CA VAL A 35 22.92 -2.69 -8.08
C VAL A 35 22.32 -2.82 -6.66
N ALA A 36 23.12 -2.64 -5.62
CA ALA A 36 22.74 -2.86 -4.23
C ALA A 36 21.41 -2.18 -3.81
N PRO A 37 21.08 -0.92 -4.22
CA PRO A 37 19.83 -0.27 -3.86
C PRO A 37 18.57 -0.93 -4.48
N TYR A 38 18.74 -1.77 -5.51
CA TYR A 38 17.64 -2.43 -6.20
C TYR A 38 17.35 -3.85 -5.70
N VAL A 39 18.26 -4.43 -4.90
CA VAL A 39 18.15 -5.83 -4.48
C VAL A 39 17.84 -6.02 -2.99
N SER A 40 17.71 -4.93 -2.25
CA SER A 40 17.29 -4.93 -0.85
C SER A 40 16.07 -4.02 -0.66
N GLU A 41 15.18 -4.38 0.25
CA GLU A 41 14.01 -3.58 0.59
C GLU A 41 14.19 -2.87 1.94
N GLU A 42 13.34 -1.88 2.21
CA GLU A 42 13.50 -0.92 3.31
C GLU A 42 13.49 -1.57 4.71
N ARG A 43 12.75 -2.65 4.92
CA ARG A 43 12.71 -3.34 6.23
C ARG A 43 13.87 -4.30 6.46
N GLY A 44 14.66 -4.61 5.41
CA GLY A 44 15.75 -5.56 5.48
C GLY A 44 15.31 -7.02 5.66
N LEU A 45 14.04 -7.35 5.36
CA LEU A 45 13.54 -8.72 5.41
C LEU A 45 13.91 -9.51 4.16
N PHE A 46 14.02 -8.84 3.02
CA PHE A 46 14.32 -9.45 1.74
C PHE A 46 15.58 -8.87 1.14
N HIS A 47 16.54 -9.75 0.90
CA HIS A 47 17.78 -9.45 0.19
C HIS A 47 17.86 -10.38 -1.00
N GLY A 48 17.96 -9.80 -2.18
CA GLY A 48 18.09 -10.52 -3.42
C GLY A 48 19.46 -10.33 -4.07
N HIS A 49 19.56 -10.77 -5.32
CA HIS A 49 20.69 -10.47 -6.19
C HIS A 49 20.23 -10.34 -7.64
N SER A 50 20.87 -9.51 -8.40
CA SER A 50 20.62 -9.34 -9.82
C SER A 50 21.93 -9.09 -10.55
N PRO A 51 22.17 -9.73 -11.68
CA PRO A 51 23.36 -9.46 -12.51
C PRO A 51 23.21 -8.18 -13.33
N LEU A 52 21.98 -7.64 -13.46
CA LEU A 52 21.68 -6.52 -14.33
C LEU A 52 20.42 -5.78 -13.88
N VAL A 53 20.52 -4.46 -13.77
CA VAL A 53 19.37 -3.57 -13.59
C VAL A 53 19.23 -2.72 -14.85
N LEU A 54 18.06 -2.81 -15.49
CA LEU A 54 17.69 -2.03 -16.67
C LEU A 54 16.81 -0.84 -16.25
N ARG A 55 17.12 0.33 -16.76
CA ARG A 55 16.39 1.57 -16.48
C ARG A 55 15.82 2.15 -17.78
N PRO A 56 14.76 1.56 -18.36
CA PRO A 56 14.16 2.06 -19.61
C PRO A 56 13.58 3.47 -19.43
N GLY A 57 13.68 4.29 -20.47
CA GLY A 57 13.16 5.65 -20.51
C GLY A 57 11.92 5.83 -21.41
N SER A 58 11.41 4.72 -21.96
CA SER A 58 10.19 4.72 -22.78
C SER A 58 9.46 3.37 -22.73
N THR A 59 8.16 3.37 -23.01
CA THR A 59 7.36 2.15 -23.17
C THR A 59 7.92 1.25 -24.26
N THR A 60 8.49 1.82 -25.32
CA THR A 60 9.11 1.06 -26.41
C THR A 60 10.37 0.32 -25.93
N GLU A 61 11.19 0.93 -25.08
CA GLU A 61 12.33 0.24 -24.48
C GLU A 61 11.88 -0.90 -23.54
N VAL A 62 10.83 -0.71 -22.75
CA VAL A 62 10.25 -1.78 -21.92
C VAL A 62 9.76 -2.93 -22.81
N ALA A 63 9.07 -2.64 -23.92
CA ALA A 63 8.60 -3.63 -24.87
C ALA A 63 9.76 -4.42 -25.50
N ALA A 64 10.84 -3.74 -25.88
CA ALA A 64 12.05 -4.38 -26.42
C ALA A 64 12.74 -5.28 -25.37
N ILE A 65 12.81 -4.86 -24.11
CA ILE A 65 13.32 -5.66 -23.00
C ILE A 65 12.48 -6.93 -22.83
N CYS A 66 11.15 -6.80 -22.72
CA CYS A 66 10.25 -7.95 -22.54
C CYS A 66 10.35 -8.93 -23.72
N LYS A 67 10.38 -8.42 -24.97
CA LYS A 67 10.54 -9.24 -26.16
C LYS A 67 11.86 -10.01 -26.18
N LEU A 68 12.96 -9.36 -25.79
CA LEU A 68 14.27 -10.01 -25.67
C LEU A 68 14.27 -11.05 -24.56
N ALA A 69 13.74 -10.70 -23.38
CA ALA A 69 13.64 -11.58 -22.23
C ALA A 69 12.81 -12.86 -22.53
N THR A 70 11.67 -12.70 -23.18
CA THR A 70 10.84 -13.84 -23.63
C THR A 70 11.59 -14.76 -24.59
N ARG A 71 12.29 -14.20 -25.59
CA ARG A 71 13.06 -14.98 -26.55
C ARG A 71 14.18 -15.76 -25.89
N GLU A 72 14.87 -15.18 -24.94
CA GLU A 72 16.02 -15.76 -24.26
C GLU A 72 15.63 -16.46 -22.94
N ARG A 73 14.33 -16.47 -22.58
CA ARG A 73 13.79 -17.06 -21.33
C ARG A 73 14.42 -16.46 -20.05
N ILE A 74 14.61 -15.16 -20.05
CA ILE A 74 15.17 -14.41 -18.91
C ILE A 74 14.05 -13.90 -18.03
N ALA A 75 14.12 -14.20 -16.75
CA ALA A 75 13.17 -13.71 -15.76
C ALA A 75 13.38 -12.21 -15.47
N LEU A 76 12.28 -11.47 -15.37
CA LEU A 76 12.24 -10.04 -15.11
C LEU A 76 11.53 -9.75 -13.78
N VAL A 77 12.07 -8.82 -13.00
CA VAL A 77 11.42 -8.25 -11.81
C VAL A 77 11.16 -6.76 -12.08
N PRO A 78 9.90 -6.35 -12.31
CA PRO A 78 9.55 -4.94 -12.41
C PRO A 78 9.71 -4.26 -11.05
N GLN A 79 10.26 -3.05 -11.05
CA GLN A 79 10.47 -2.28 -9.83
C GLN A 79 10.20 -0.79 -10.05
N GLY A 80 9.35 -0.21 -9.20
CA GLY A 80 9.10 1.23 -9.11
C GLY A 80 9.98 1.91 -8.06
N GLY A 81 9.37 2.45 -7.01
CA GLY A 81 10.05 3.13 -5.90
C GLY A 81 10.84 2.25 -4.93
N ASN A 82 10.73 0.92 -5.04
CA ASN A 82 11.29 -0.06 -4.12
C ASN A 82 10.76 0.06 -2.67
N THR A 83 9.52 0.49 -2.50
CA THR A 83 8.87 0.73 -1.19
C THR A 83 7.91 -0.39 -0.76
N GLY A 84 7.79 -1.46 -1.56
CA GLY A 84 6.93 -2.61 -1.25
C GLY A 84 7.40 -3.38 -0.02
N LEU A 85 6.45 -3.94 0.73
CA LEU A 85 6.69 -4.52 2.06
C LEU A 85 6.59 -6.06 2.11
N VAL A 86 6.32 -6.70 0.97
CA VAL A 86 6.12 -8.15 0.86
C VAL A 86 7.12 -8.85 -0.07
N GLY A 87 8.20 -8.15 -0.46
CA GLY A 87 9.29 -8.69 -1.28
C GLY A 87 8.93 -8.90 -2.77
N GLY A 88 7.80 -8.37 -3.23
CA GLY A 88 7.34 -8.52 -4.62
C GLY A 88 8.29 -7.89 -5.66
N GLN A 89 9.01 -6.84 -5.29
CA GLN A 89 9.95 -6.11 -6.12
C GLN A 89 11.40 -6.58 -6.02
N THR A 90 11.68 -7.57 -5.17
CA THR A 90 13.06 -8.06 -4.91
C THR A 90 13.40 -9.22 -5.84
N PRO A 91 14.54 -9.21 -6.54
CA PRO A 91 15.02 -10.34 -7.35
C PRO A 91 15.66 -11.40 -6.46
N HIS A 92 15.04 -12.57 -6.30
CA HIS A 92 15.50 -13.62 -5.39
C HIS A 92 16.43 -14.65 -6.04
N HIS A 93 16.33 -14.81 -7.38
CA HIS A 93 16.99 -15.91 -8.09
C HIS A 93 17.89 -15.44 -9.24
N GLY A 94 18.36 -14.19 -9.20
CA GLY A 94 19.20 -13.61 -10.25
C GLY A 94 18.41 -13.08 -11.46
N GLU A 95 17.16 -12.74 -11.26
CA GLU A 95 16.33 -12.11 -12.28
C GLU A 95 16.88 -10.73 -12.66
N VAL A 96 16.61 -10.27 -13.88
CA VAL A 96 16.92 -8.92 -14.33
C VAL A 96 15.88 -7.94 -13.75
N VAL A 97 16.36 -6.93 -13.06
CA VAL A 97 15.47 -5.86 -12.57
C VAL A 97 15.15 -4.87 -13.69
N VAL A 98 13.87 -4.55 -13.87
CA VAL A 98 13.39 -3.51 -14.79
C VAL A 98 12.83 -2.36 -13.96
N SER A 99 13.68 -1.34 -13.74
CA SER A 99 13.29 -0.17 -12.96
C SER A 99 12.55 0.85 -13.82
N THR A 100 11.31 1.14 -13.46
CA THR A 100 10.46 2.09 -14.20
C THR A 100 10.70 3.55 -13.83
N ARG A 101 11.65 3.85 -12.94
CA ARG A 101 11.89 5.21 -12.41
C ARG A 101 12.17 6.28 -13.44
N ARG A 102 12.61 5.94 -14.67
CA ARG A 102 12.81 6.89 -15.77
C ARG A 102 11.57 7.14 -16.62
N LEU A 103 10.51 6.40 -16.39
CA LEU A 103 9.19 6.68 -16.97
C LEU A 103 8.50 7.71 -16.05
N ASP A 104 9.00 8.92 -16.02
CA ASP A 104 8.69 9.94 -14.99
C ASP A 104 7.94 11.17 -15.53
N LYS A 105 7.40 11.09 -16.75
CA LYS A 105 6.70 12.20 -17.37
C LYS A 105 5.23 12.24 -17.01
N ILE A 106 4.73 13.43 -16.69
CA ILE A 106 3.31 13.71 -16.74
C ILE A 106 3.00 14.09 -18.18
N ARG A 107 2.28 13.19 -18.88
CA ARG A 107 1.98 13.31 -20.32
C ARG A 107 0.89 14.35 -20.58
N ASP A 108 -0.09 14.45 -19.66
CA ASP A 108 -1.22 15.36 -19.80
C ASP A 108 -1.92 15.57 -18.47
N ILE A 109 -2.45 16.78 -18.26
CA ILE A 109 -3.38 17.12 -17.18
C ILE A 109 -4.54 17.90 -17.79
N ASP A 110 -5.77 17.37 -17.60
CA ASP A 110 -7.00 17.98 -18.07
C ASP A 110 -7.90 18.31 -16.88
N PRO A 111 -7.86 19.57 -16.37
CA PRO A 111 -8.70 19.98 -15.24
C PRO A 111 -10.19 19.96 -15.55
N ALA A 112 -10.58 20.16 -16.81
CA ALA A 112 -12.00 20.15 -17.20
C ALA A 112 -12.61 18.75 -17.11
N SER A 113 -11.82 17.72 -17.52
CA SER A 113 -12.23 16.32 -17.40
C SER A 113 -11.90 15.71 -16.03
N ASN A 114 -11.16 16.43 -15.17
CA ASN A 114 -10.59 15.91 -13.92
C ASN A 114 -9.74 14.64 -14.13
N THR A 115 -8.78 14.73 -15.04
CA THR A 115 -7.88 13.61 -15.36
C THR A 115 -6.43 14.04 -15.46
N MET A 116 -5.52 13.10 -15.15
CA MET A 116 -4.09 13.22 -15.38
C MET A 116 -3.61 11.93 -16.05
N THR A 117 -2.81 12.05 -17.09
CA THR A 117 -2.10 10.90 -17.68
C THR A 117 -0.62 11.03 -17.37
N CYS A 118 -0.08 10.06 -16.65
CA CYS A 118 1.33 10.06 -16.27
C CYS A 118 1.98 8.69 -16.48
N GLU A 119 3.28 8.69 -16.61
CA GLU A 119 4.10 7.49 -16.69
C GLU A 119 4.25 6.83 -15.33
N SER A 120 4.56 5.55 -15.32
CA SER A 120 4.53 4.68 -14.13
C SER A 120 5.61 5.02 -13.08
N GLY A 121 6.71 5.65 -13.49
CA GLY A 121 7.80 6.05 -12.61
C GLY A 121 7.61 7.42 -11.94
N VAL A 122 6.52 8.14 -12.27
CA VAL A 122 6.17 9.39 -11.58
C VAL A 122 5.99 9.11 -10.09
N VAL A 123 6.72 9.85 -9.26
CA VAL A 123 6.60 9.76 -7.79
C VAL A 123 5.24 10.30 -7.35
N LEU A 124 4.59 9.63 -6.39
CA LEU A 124 3.25 9.99 -5.93
C LEU A 124 3.14 11.46 -5.53
N GLN A 125 4.07 11.96 -4.72
CA GLN A 125 4.12 13.35 -4.28
C GLN A 125 4.19 14.35 -5.46
N ILE A 126 4.90 14.00 -6.54
CA ILE A 126 4.96 14.84 -7.75
C ILE A 126 3.59 14.86 -8.46
N ALA A 127 2.90 13.72 -8.56
CA ALA A 127 1.55 13.67 -9.13
C ALA A 127 0.58 14.53 -8.33
N GLN A 128 0.63 14.47 -6.98
CA GLN A 128 -0.18 15.31 -6.09
C GLN A 128 0.11 16.81 -6.29
N GLN A 129 1.39 17.19 -6.33
CA GLN A 129 1.82 18.58 -6.54
C GLN A 129 1.33 19.11 -7.89
N LYS A 130 1.48 18.32 -8.96
CA LYS A 130 1.04 18.69 -10.30
C LYS A 130 -0.48 18.81 -10.43
N ALA A 131 -1.23 17.99 -9.72
CA ALA A 131 -2.68 18.15 -9.61
C ALA A 131 -3.03 19.46 -8.87
N ALA A 132 -2.34 19.76 -7.77
CA ALA A 132 -2.56 20.95 -6.98
C ALA A 132 -2.27 22.27 -7.73
N GLU A 133 -1.28 22.27 -8.66
CA GLU A 133 -0.95 23.42 -9.52
C GLU A 133 -2.13 23.85 -10.44
N VAL A 134 -3.05 22.92 -10.72
CA VAL A 134 -4.23 23.16 -11.56
C VAL A 134 -5.54 23.13 -10.74
N ASP A 135 -5.46 23.36 -9.43
CA ASP A 135 -6.59 23.37 -8.50
C ASP A 135 -7.36 22.03 -8.47
N ARG A 136 -6.60 20.94 -8.51
CA ARG A 136 -7.12 19.56 -8.40
C ARG A 136 -6.41 18.81 -7.28
N LEU A 137 -7.04 17.74 -6.84
CA LEU A 137 -6.53 16.81 -5.85
C LEU A 137 -6.32 15.45 -6.52
N PHE A 138 -5.14 14.86 -6.35
CA PHE A 138 -4.93 13.42 -6.50
C PHE A 138 -4.87 12.82 -5.09
N PRO A 139 -5.92 12.10 -4.64
CA PRO A 139 -6.14 11.85 -3.20
C PRO A 139 -5.45 10.60 -2.65
N LEU A 140 -4.70 9.85 -3.45
CA LEU A 140 -3.91 8.73 -2.92
C LEU A 140 -2.87 9.28 -1.95
N SER A 141 -2.86 8.80 -0.71
CA SER A 141 -1.95 9.27 0.35
C SER A 141 -1.51 8.09 1.22
N LEU A 142 -0.20 7.86 1.27
CA LEU A 142 0.42 6.76 2.02
C LEU A 142 1.83 7.15 2.50
N GLY A 143 2.36 6.43 3.49
CA GLY A 143 3.60 6.81 4.17
C GLY A 143 4.84 6.95 3.29
N ALA A 144 4.85 6.40 2.07
CA ALA A 144 5.99 6.44 1.14
C ALA A 144 5.81 7.45 -0.01
N GLU A 145 4.97 8.49 0.13
CA GLU A 145 4.62 9.44 -0.94
C GLU A 145 5.82 10.03 -1.67
N GLY A 146 6.90 10.32 -0.96
CA GLY A 146 8.12 10.92 -1.51
C GLY A 146 8.99 9.97 -2.33
N SER A 147 8.69 8.67 -2.36
CA SER A 147 9.53 7.65 -3.00
C SER A 147 8.77 6.59 -3.79
N CYS A 148 7.54 6.28 -3.42
CA CYS A 148 6.69 5.35 -4.20
C CYS A 148 6.30 5.98 -5.54
N THR A 149 5.99 5.12 -6.51
CA THR A 149 5.67 5.54 -7.88
C THR A 149 4.27 5.09 -8.27
N ILE A 150 3.64 5.80 -9.20
CA ILE A 150 2.29 5.52 -9.67
C ILE A 150 2.15 4.07 -10.17
N GLY A 151 3.12 3.58 -10.95
CA GLY A 151 3.10 2.20 -11.44
C GLY A 151 3.23 1.17 -10.30
N GLY A 152 4.04 1.46 -9.28
CA GLY A 152 4.15 0.64 -8.08
C GLY A 152 2.84 0.60 -7.29
N ASN A 153 2.24 1.77 -7.04
CA ASN A 153 0.97 1.89 -6.31
C ASN A 153 -0.18 1.17 -7.02
N LEU A 154 -0.23 1.23 -8.36
CA LEU A 154 -1.20 0.49 -9.16
C LEU A 154 -0.92 -1.02 -9.13
N SER A 155 0.36 -1.42 -9.26
CA SER A 155 0.74 -2.84 -9.26
C SER A 155 0.41 -3.55 -7.95
N THR A 156 0.42 -2.84 -6.81
CA THR A 156 0.03 -3.38 -5.50
C THR A 156 -1.42 -3.04 -5.13
N ASN A 157 -2.10 -2.24 -5.93
CA ASN A 157 -3.42 -1.66 -5.59
C ASN A 157 -3.38 -0.94 -4.24
N ALA A 158 -2.40 -0.05 -4.08
CA ALA A 158 -2.13 0.64 -2.82
C ALA A 158 -3.36 1.39 -2.29
N GLY A 159 -3.62 1.24 -1.00
CA GLY A 159 -4.58 2.01 -0.23
C GLY A 159 -3.94 3.24 0.42
N GLY A 160 -4.48 3.66 1.55
CA GLY A 160 -3.95 4.76 2.35
C GLY A 160 -5.04 5.54 3.08
N THR A 161 -4.64 6.61 3.74
CA THR A 161 -5.50 7.37 4.67
C THR A 161 -6.74 8.00 4.04
N GLY A 162 -6.74 8.22 2.72
CA GLY A 162 -7.89 8.75 1.98
C GLY A 162 -8.82 7.69 1.39
N ALA A 163 -8.56 6.40 1.61
CA ALA A 163 -9.31 5.31 0.98
C ALA A 163 -10.81 5.32 1.33
N LEU A 164 -11.17 5.78 2.53
CA LEU A 164 -12.56 5.91 2.98
C LEU A 164 -13.41 6.75 2.01
N ALA A 165 -12.88 7.87 1.51
CA ALA A 165 -13.64 8.77 0.63
C ALA A 165 -13.40 8.55 -0.86
N PHE A 166 -12.20 8.11 -1.23
CA PHE A 166 -11.75 8.13 -2.62
C PHE A 166 -11.47 6.74 -3.18
N GLY A 167 -11.48 5.71 -2.32
CA GLY A 167 -11.06 4.36 -2.69
C GLY A 167 -9.54 4.20 -2.74
N VAL A 168 -9.10 3.03 -3.20
CA VAL A 168 -7.68 2.68 -3.37
C VAL A 168 -7.20 3.02 -4.80
N ALA A 169 -5.95 2.71 -5.14
CA ALA A 169 -5.37 3.05 -6.45
C ALA A 169 -6.22 2.59 -7.65
N ARG A 170 -6.92 1.47 -7.52
CA ARG A 170 -7.82 0.90 -8.53
C ARG A 170 -8.96 1.85 -8.93
N GLU A 171 -9.61 2.46 -7.94
CA GLU A 171 -10.74 3.39 -8.15
C GLU A 171 -10.29 4.71 -8.77
N MET A 172 -9.01 5.04 -8.64
CA MET A 172 -8.42 6.25 -9.23
C MET A 172 -7.93 6.04 -10.65
N ALA A 173 -7.73 4.80 -11.11
CA ALA A 173 -7.27 4.50 -12.46
C ALA A 173 -8.44 4.46 -13.46
N LEU A 174 -8.38 5.28 -14.51
CA LEU A 174 -9.33 5.27 -15.62
C LEU A 174 -8.84 4.43 -16.78
N GLY A 175 -7.54 4.36 -17.01
CA GLY A 175 -6.91 3.61 -18.08
C GLY A 175 -5.46 3.28 -17.79
N LEU A 176 -4.93 2.27 -18.49
CA LEU A 176 -3.55 1.82 -18.35
C LEU A 176 -2.86 1.64 -19.70
N GLU A 177 -1.56 1.84 -19.72
CA GLU A 177 -0.64 1.34 -20.74
C GLU A 177 0.22 0.25 -20.08
N VAL A 178 0.23 -0.94 -20.67
CA VAL A 178 0.91 -2.11 -20.10
C VAL A 178 1.71 -2.81 -21.16
N VAL A 179 2.93 -3.21 -20.84
CA VAL A 179 3.76 -4.10 -21.68
C VAL A 179 3.61 -5.54 -21.18
N LEU A 180 3.20 -6.44 -22.08
CA LEU A 180 3.07 -7.87 -21.82
C LEU A 180 4.42 -8.57 -21.90
N ALA A 181 4.49 -9.82 -21.43
CA ALA A 181 5.71 -10.63 -21.42
C ALA A 181 6.35 -10.73 -22.82
N ASP A 182 5.57 -10.87 -23.88
CA ASP A 182 6.03 -10.98 -25.27
C ASP A 182 6.41 -9.64 -25.93
N GLY A 183 6.31 -8.53 -25.19
CA GLY A 183 6.62 -7.19 -25.65
C GLY A 183 5.48 -6.47 -26.38
N ARG A 184 4.28 -7.08 -26.51
CA ARG A 184 3.10 -6.33 -27.00
C ARG A 184 2.72 -5.25 -25.99
N ILE A 185 2.24 -4.13 -26.53
CA ILE A 185 1.79 -2.98 -25.72
C ILE A 185 0.27 -2.94 -25.76
N LEU A 186 -0.36 -3.12 -24.60
CA LEU A 186 -1.77 -2.79 -24.41
C LEU A 186 -1.85 -1.28 -24.11
N ASN A 187 -2.32 -0.51 -25.09
CA ASN A 187 -2.58 0.92 -24.91
C ASN A 187 -4.08 1.13 -24.69
N ALA A 188 -4.47 1.22 -23.43
CA ALA A 188 -5.84 1.48 -23.00
C ALA A 188 -5.89 2.70 -22.06
N LEU A 189 -5.19 3.79 -22.42
CA LEU A 189 -5.16 5.07 -21.67
C LEU A 189 -6.47 5.85 -21.88
N SER A 190 -7.60 5.22 -21.57
CA SER A 190 -8.91 5.87 -21.60
C SER A 190 -9.00 6.91 -20.46
N LYS A 191 -9.68 8.04 -20.74
CA LYS A 191 -10.07 9.06 -19.74
C LYS A 191 -11.55 8.98 -19.41
N LEU A 192 -12.25 8.00 -19.97
CA LEU A 192 -13.69 7.86 -19.84
C LEU A 192 -14.06 7.28 -18.46
N LYS A 193 -15.08 7.87 -17.83
CA LYS A 193 -15.67 7.33 -16.60
C LYS A 193 -16.60 6.15 -16.87
N LYS A 194 -17.11 6.03 -18.11
CA LYS A 194 -18.00 4.96 -18.53
C LYS A 194 -17.49 4.40 -19.85
N ASP A 195 -17.09 3.14 -19.86
CA ASP A 195 -16.68 2.40 -21.04
C ASP A 195 -17.06 0.91 -20.86
N ASN A 196 -18.09 0.49 -21.59
CA ASN A 196 -18.58 -0.89 -21.58
C ASN A 196 -18.21 -1.63 -22.89
N THR A 197 -17.12 -1.23 -23.54
CA THR A 197 -16.66 -1.79 -24.82
C THR A 197 -15.80 -3.04 -24.58
N GLY A 198 -16.36 -4.08 -24.03
CA GLY A 198 -15.69 -5.35 -23.73
C GLY A 198 -15.32 -5.53 -22.26
N TYR A 199 -14.42 -6.48 -21.99
CA TYR A 199 -13.96 -6.77 -20.63
C TYR A 199 -13.07 -5.65 -20.08
N ASP A 200 -13.16 -5.38 -18.79
CA ASP A 200 -12.25 -4.47 -18.09
C ASP A 200 -10.88 -5.13 -17.86
N LEU A 201 -10.02 -5.02 -18.87
CA LEU A 201 -8.66 -5.56 -18.82
C LEU A 201 -7.75 -4.79 -17.85
N ARG A 202 -8.04 -3.50 -17.60
CA ARG A 202 -7.28 -2.66 -16.67
C ARG A 202 -7.18 -3.33 -15.30
N ASN A 203 -8.28 -3.86 -14.79
CA ASN A 203 -8.38 -4.46 -13.47
C ASN A 203 -7.65 -5.82 -13.34
N LEU A 204 -7.18 -6.42 -14.44
CA LEU A 204 -6.30 -7.58 -14.39
C LEU A 204 -4.86 -7.21 -13.95
N PHE A 205 -4.38 -6.01 -14.30
CA PHE A 205 -3.01 -5.59 -14.05
C PHE A 205 -2.85 -4.83 -12.72
N ILE A 206 -3.94 -4.20 -12.25
CA ILE A 206 -3.94 -3.51 -10.95
C ILE A 206 -4.00 -4.56 -9.83
N GLY A 207 -3.01 -4.53 -8.94
CA GLY A 207 -2.86 -5.52 -7.88
C GLY A 207 -2.23 -6.84 -8.33
N ALA A 208 -1.75 -6.92 -9.59
CA ALA A 208 -1.05 -8.11 -10.10
C ALA A 208 0.45 -8.16 -9.76
N GLU A 209 0.97 -7.16 -9.08
CA GLU A 209 2.35 -7.06 -8.61
C GLU A 209 3.41 -7.33 -9.71
N GLY A 210 3.12 -6.89 -10.95
CA GLY A 210 4.02 -7.07 -12.09
C GLY A 210 4.10 -8.51 -12.62
N THR A 211 3.27 -9.44 -12.15
CA THR A 211 3.28 -10.84 -12.59
C THR A 211 2.59 -11.06 -13.94
N LEU A 212 1.72 -10.15 -14.38
CA LEU A 212 0.95 -10.25 -15.63
C LEU A 212 1.47 -9.31 -16.74
N GLY A 213 2.27 -8.32 -16.38
CA GLY A 213 2.82 -7.32 -17.29
C GLY A 213 3.41 -6.14 -16.53
N ILE A 214 4.07 -5.22 -17.25
CA ILE A 214 4.67 -4.01 -16.67
C ILE A 214 3.80 -2.81 -17.03
N ILE A 215 3.23 -2.15 -16.02
CA ILE A 215 2.51 -0.88 -16.20
C ILE A 215 3.54 0.20 -16.57
N THR A 216 3.33 0.91 -17.68
CA THR A 216 4.22 1.96 -18.17
C THR A 216 3.59 3.35 -18.08
N ALA A 217 2.27 3.45 -18.11
CA ALA A 217 1.54 4.69 -17.87
C ALA A 217 0.12 4.43 -17.37
N ALA A 218 -0.50 5.46 -16.80
CA ALA A 218 -1.88 5.42 -16.35
C ALA A 218 -2.59 6.75 -16.62
N SER A 219 -3.88 6.67 -16.94
CA SER A 219 -4.81 7.79 -16.84
C SER A 219 -5.50 7.73 -15.49
N LEU A 220 -5.34 8.79 -14.70
CA LEU A 220 -5.77 8.88 -13.31
C LEU A 220 -6.92 9.87 -13.18
N ARG A 221 -7.85 9.57 -12.29
CA ARG A 221 -8.93 10.45 -11.89
C ARG A 221 -8.42 11.48 -10.90
N LEU A 222 -8.75 12.74 -11.15
CA LEU A 222 -8.55 13.84 -10.22
C LEU A 222 -9.90 14.26 -9.58
N PHE A 223 -9.79 15.00 -8.49
CA PHE A 223 -10.93 15.56 -7.76
C PHE A 223 -10.75 17.08 -7.64
N PRO A 224 -11.82 17.86 -7.43
CA PRO A 224 -11.68 19.25 -7.03
C PRO A 224 -10.86 19.35 -5.74
N LYS A 225 -9.97 20.33 -5.66
CA LYS A 225 -9.24 20.61 -4.42
C LYS A 225 -10.22 21.08 -3.34
N PRO A 226 -10.21 20.48 -2.13
CA PRO A 226 -11.08 20.94 -1.04
C PRO A 226 -10.71 22.37 -0.62
N ARG A 227 -11.71 23.16 -0.25
CA ARG A 227 -11.53 24.52 0.28
C ARG A 227 -11.27 24.53 1.77
N ALA A 228 -11.94 23.65 2.50
CA ALA A 228 -11.80 23.50 3.94
C ALA A 228 -11.38 22.06 4.27
N ILE A 229 -10.39 21.90 5.13
CA ILE A 229 -9.96 20.62 5.68
C ILE A 229 -9.81 20.81 7.19
N GLU A 230 -10.58 20.02 7.93
CA GLU A 230 -10.59 20.07 9.39
C GLU A 230 -10.24 18.72 9.97
N THR A 231 -9.41 18.72 11.00
CA THR A 231 -8.89 17.50 11.60
C THR A 231 -9.09 17.52 13.10
N ALA A 232 -9.60 16.44 13.66
CA ALA A 232 -9.76 16.24 15.10
C ALA A 232 -9.00 15.04 15.60
N PHE A 233 -8.50 15.14 16.83
CA PHE A 233 -7.96 14.03 17.61
C PHE A 233 -8.89 13.80 18.82
N VAL A 234 -9.41 12.58 18.96
CA VAL A 234 -10.53 12.27 19.84
C VAL A 234 -10.14 11.14 20.79
N GLY A 235 -10.38 11.29 22.09
CA GLY A 235 -10.19 10.26 23.11
C GLY A 235 -11.47 9.48 23.40
N LEU A 236 -11.37 8.14 23.48
CA LEU A 236 -12.49 7.20 23.59
C LEU A 236 -12.16 6.06 24.57
N LYS A 237 -13.22 5.39 25.07
CA LYS A 237 -13.08 4.24 25.99
C LYS A 237 -12.84 2.93 25.28
N SER A 238 -13.35 2.77 24.06
CA SER A 238 -13.32 1.46 23.36
C SER A 238 -13.37 1.60 21.83
N PRO A 239 -12.93 0.56 21.09
CA PRO A 239 -13.15 0.50 19.64
C PRO A 239 -14.64 0.47 19.24
N ALA A 240 -15.51 -0.01 20.12
CA ALA A 240 -16.96 0.02 19.90
C ALA A 240 -17.50 1.46 19.93
N ASP A 241 -16.95 2.34 20.77
CA ASP A 241 -17.30 3.75 20.77
C ASP A 241 -16.75 4.46 19.53
N ALA A 242 -15.54 4.09 19.05
CA ALA A 242 -15.02 4.58 17.79
C ALA A 242 -15.93 4.20 16.61
N LEU A 243 -16.49 2.98 16.60
CA LEU A 243 -17.43 2.55 15.56
C LEU A 243 -18.75 3.35 15.60
N LYS A 244 -19.25 3.69 16.80
CA LYS A 244 -20.43 4.58 16.95
C LYS A 244 -20.14 5.99 16.45
N LEU A 245 -18.95 6.53 16.80
CA LEU A 245 -18.51 7.84 16.32
C LEU A 245 -18.38 7.86 14.79
N LEU A 246 -17.85 6.79 14.19
CA LEU A 246 -17.79 6.63 12.73
C LEU A 246 -19.19 6.70 12.11
N SER A 247 -20.18 6.02 12.69
CA SER A 247 -21.56 6.04 12.21
C SER A 247 -22.18 7.44 12.27
N ILE A 248 -21.97 8.17 13.38
CA ILE A 248 -22.36 9.58 13.51
C ILE A 248 -21.68 10.42 12.43
N SER A 249 -20.35 10.25 12.28
CA SER A 249 -19.56 11.02 11.31
C SER A 249 -20.02 10.80 9.88
N GLN A 250 -20.32 9.56 9.48
CA GLN A 250 -20.83 9.24 8.15
C GLN A 250 -22.22 9.85 7.89
N SER A 251 -23.07 9.91 8.91
CA SER A 251 -24.41 10.51 8.80
C SER A 251 -24.34 12.03 8.66
N GLU A 252 -23.55 12.69 9.50
CA GLU A 252 -23.48 14.16 9.57
C GLU A 252 -22.57 14.78 8.50
N ALA A 253 -21.50 14.08 8.11
CA ALA A 253 -20.51 14.64 7.19
C ALA A 253 -20.95 14.65 5.72
N ALA A 254 -22.06 14.02 5.35
CA ALA A 254 -22.62 14.03 3.99
C ALA A 254 -21.57 13.71 2.88
N GLY A 255 -20.64 12.80 3.16
CA GLY A 255 -19.55 12.39 2.25
C GLY A 255 -18.29 13.24 2.33
N SER A 256 -18.19 14.20 3.24
CA SER A 256 -16.97 14.97 3.46
C SER A 256 -15.97 14.31 4.44
N LEU A 257 -16.32 13.20 5.08
CA LEU A 257 -15.40 12.42 5.92
C LEU A 257 -14.35 11.74 5.02
N THR A 258 -13.09 12.18 5.12
CA THR A 258 -12.02 11.69 4.26
C THR A 258 -11.12 10.66 4.93
N SER A 259 -10.96 10.77 6.26
CA SER A 259 -10.13 9.83 7.02
C SER A 259 -10.73 9.55 8.39
N PHE A 260 -10.58 8.31 8.86
CA PHE A 260 -11.03 7.91 10.20
C PHE A 260 -10.13 6.78 10.73
N GLU A 261 -9.13 7.16 11.53
CA GLU A 261 -8.06 6.30 12.03
C GLU A 261 -8.31 5.90 13.48
N LEU A 262 -8.31 4.61 13.77
CA LEU A 262 -8.35 4.07 15.13
C LEU A 262 -6.95 3.87 15.67
N LEU A 263 -6.66 4.32 16.87
CA LEU A 263 -5.33 4.26 17.49
C LEU A 263 -5.45 3.73 18.93
N ALA A 264 -4.73 2.66 19.27
CA ALA A 264 -4.63 2.20 20.65
C ALA A 264 -3.67 3.11 21.45
N ASP A 265 -3.90 3.27 22.78
CA ASP A 265 -3.04 4.06 23.67
C ASP A 265 -1.56 3.68 23.55
N ILE A 266 -1.26 2.39 23.49
CA ILE A 266 0.12 1.90 23.34
C ILE A 266 0.79 2.39 22.03
N ALA A 267 0.04 2.52 20.93
CA ALA A 267 0.58 3.02 19.67
C ALA A 267 0.89 4.52 19.75
N VAL A 268 0.00 5.28 20.38
CA VAL A 268 0.20 6.72 20.67
C VAL A 268 1.40 6.91 21.60
N ASP A 269 1.49 6.14 22.70
CA ASP A 269 2.58 6.19 23.66
C ASP A 269 3.94 5.90 23.00
N PHE A 270 4.02 4.90 22.12
CA PHE A 270 5.25 4.62 21.38
C PHE A 270 5.67 5.79 20.48
N SER A 271 4.71 6.38 19.75
CA SER A 271 4.99 7.54 18.90
C SER A 271 5.46 8.75 19.71
N VAL A 272 4.87 9.01 20.86
CA VAL A 272 5.27 10.12 21.74
C VAL A 272 6.65 9.89 22.37
N ARG A 273 6.96 8.65 22.79
CA ARG A 273 8.26 8.31 23.41
C ARG A 273 9.43 8.29 22.42
N HIS A 274 9.19 7.83 21.19
CA HIS A 274 10.27 7.54 20.25
C HIS A 274 10.28 8.45 19.03
N GLY A 275 9.16 9.14 18.74
CA GLY A 275 9.06 10.05 17.60
C GLY A 275 9.70 11.40 17.88
N ILE A 276 10.48 11.91 16.93
CA ILE A 276 11.16 13.19 17.07
C ILE A 276 10.17 14.36 17.00
N GLY A 277 10.03 15.10 18.10
CA GLY A 277 9.16 16.28 18.16
C GLY A 277 7.67 15.96 18.20
N ILE A 278 7.28 14.71 18.49
CA ILE A 278 5.89 14.30 18.65
C ILE A 278 5.43 14.57 20.09
N ARG A 279 4.20 15.07 20.22
CA ARG A 279 3.55 15.33 21.50
C ARG A 279 2.15 14.73 21.48
N ALA A 280 1.68 14.28 22.65
CA ALA A 280 0.30 13.86 22.80
C ALA A 280 -0.66 15.04 22.52
N PRO A 281 -1.66 14.87 21.65
CA PRO A 281 -2.62 15.94 21.33
C PRO A 281 -3.57 16.27 22.50
N LEU A 282 -3.91 15.28 23.33
CA LEU A 282 -4.77 15.41 24.50
C LEU A 282 -3.94 15.32 25.79
N THR A 283 -4.41 15.98 26.84
CA THR A 283 -3.76 15.93 28.16
C THR A 283 -4.16 14.73 28.99
N GLY A 284 -5.35 14.17 28.74
CA GLY A 284 -5.86 12.97 29.39
C GLY A 284 -5.34 11.69 28.75
N ARG A 285 -5.27 10.60 29.54
CA ARG A 285 -5.04 9.25 29.01
C ARG A 285 -6.36 8.60 28.66
N HIS A 286 -6.46 8.11 27.43
CA HIS A 286 -7.62 7.37 26.94
C HIS A 286 -7.13 6.03 26.41
N PRO A 287 -7.87 4.93 26.62
CA PRO A 287 -7.47 3.61 26.09
C PRO A 287 -7.38 3.58 24.56
N TRP A 288 -8.18 4.43 23.90
CA TRP A 288 -8.29 4.51 22.44
C TRP A 288 -8.42 5.95 21.97
N PHE A 289 -7.97 6.17 20.76
CA PHE A 289 -8.10 7.44 20.08
C PHE A 289 -8.63 7.27 18.68
N VAL A 290 -9.23 8.33 18.16
CA VAL A 290 -9.55 8.48 16.75
C VAL A 290 -8.90 9.76 16.23
N LEU A 291 -8.18 9.65 15.10
CA LEU A 291 -7.81 10.78 14.27
C LEU A 291 -8.76 10.82 13.08
N MET A 292 -9.53 11.89 12.93
CA MET A 292 -10.49 12.02 11.85
C MET A 292 -10.32 13.33 11.09
N GLU A 293 -10.64 13.28 9.79
CA GLU A 293 -10.50 14.43 8.92
C GLU A 293 -11.73 14.60 8.01
N LEU A 294 -12.22 15.82 7.92
CA LEU A 294 -13.25 16.23 6.98
C LEU A 294 -12.66 17.15 5.93
N SER A 295 -12.99 16.88 4.66
CA SER A 295 -12.62 17.75 3.52
C SER A 295 -13.86 18.18 2.76
N SER A 296 -14.08 19.49 2.66
CA SER A 296 -15.27 20.06 2.00
C SER A 296 -14.89 21.02 0.87
N SER A 297 -15.70 21.03 -0.17
CA SER A 297 -15.67 22.08 -1.21
C SER A 297 -16.32 23.40 -0.76
N ARG A 298 -16.92 23.41 0.43
CA ARG A 298 -17.56 24.56 1.08
C ARG A 298 -16.77 24.94 2.33
N ASP A 299 -17.15 26.07 2.93
CA ASP A 299 -16.57 26.55 4.20
C ASP A 299 -17.43 26.09 5.40
N ASP A 300 -17.76 24.79 5.44
CA ASP A 300 -18.66 24.19 6.43
C ASP A 300 -18.00 23.04 7.23
N ALA A 301 -16.80 22.60 6.85
CA ALA A 301 -16.13 21.45 7.47
C ALA A 301 -15.96 21.62 8.98
N ARG A 302 -15.63 22.84 9.45
CA ARG A 302 -15.45 23.13 10.88
C ARG A 302 -16.73 22.95 11.66
N THR A 303 -17.81 23.55 11.20
CA THR A 303 -19.13 23.46 11.86
C THR A 303 -19.64 22.03 11.89
N THR A 304 -19.45 21.28 10.79
CA THR A 304 -19.82 19.87 10.70
C THR A 304 -19.01 19.03 11.68
N LEU A 305 -17.70 19.25 11.76
CA LEU A 305 -16.83 18.52 12.69
C LEU A 305 -17.21 18.78 14.15
N GLU A 306 -17.47 20.04 14.52
CA GLU A 306 -17.90 20.43 15.86
C GLU A 306 -19.27 19.83 16.22
N ALA A 307 -20.22 19.74 15.27
CA ALA A 307 -21.50 19.07 15.47
C ALA A 307 -21.34 17.58 15.74
N ILE A 308 -20.49 16.89 14.96
CA ILE A 308 -20.16 15.45 15.16
C ILE A 308 -19.59 15.23 16.57
N LEU A 309 -18.61 16.03 16.97
CA LEU A 309 -17.98 15.90 18.28
C LEU A 309 -18.96 16.24 19.41
N GLY A 310 -19.82 17.26 19.24
CA GLY A 310 -20.87 17.61 20.18
C GLY A 310 -21.84 16.44 20.42
N LEU A 311 -22.34 15.83 19.35
CA LEU A 311 -23.20 14.63 19.45
C LEU A 311 -22.48 13.46 20.15
N GLY A 312 -21.19 13.25 19.83
CA GLY A 312 -20.38 12.22 20.48
C GLY A 312 -20.20 12.44 21.99
N LEU A 313 -19.98 13.68 22.40
CA LEU A 313 -19.89 14.07 23.82
C LEU A 313 -21.24 13.93 24.56
N GLU A 314 -22.33 14.40 23.95
CA GLU A 314 -23.71 14.30 24.52
C GLU A 314 -24.13 12.84 24.74
N GLN A 315 -23.72 11.94 23.83
CA GLN A 315 -24.03 10.52 23.93
C GLN A 315 -23.04 9.74 24.82
N GLY A 316 -21.99 10.40 25.38
CA GLY A 316 -20.96 9.75 26.21
C GLY A 316 -20.06 8.79 25.43
N ILE A 317 -20.00 8.90 24.11
CA ILE A 317 -19.14 8.14 23.19
C ILE A 317 -17.73 8.75 23.18
N VAL A 318 -17.65 10.08 23.13
CA VAL A 318 -16.40 10.85 23.17
C VAL A 318 -16.13 11.29 24.59
N ASP A 319 -14.91 11.05 25.10
CA ASP A 319 -14.48 11.52 26.41
C ASP A 319 -13.78 12.87 26.36
N ASP A 320 -12.97 13.10 25.32
CA ASP A 320 -12.20 14.32 25.10
C ASP A 320 -11.92 14.50 23.61
N ALA A 321 -11.78 15.73 23.14
CA ALA A 321 -11.45 15.98 21.74
C ALA A 321 -10.73 17.32 21.56
N VAL A 322 -9.81 17.37 20.61
CA VAL A 322 -9.17 18.59 20.15
C VAL A 322 -9.28 18.69 18.63
N VAL A 323 -9.73 19.85 18.15
CA VAL A 323 -9.74 20.17 16.71
C VAL A 323 -8.51 21.02 16.40
N ALA A 324 -7.79 20.69 15.34
CA ALA A 324 -6.61 21.43 14.92
C ALA A 324 -6.93 22.90 14.67
N ALA A 325 -6.22 23.80 15.33
CA ALA A 325 -6.41 25.24 15.22
C ALA A 325 -5.75 25.83 13.96
N ASN A 326 -4.80 25.10 13.36
CA ASN A 326 -4.03 25.54 12.20
C ASN A 326 -3.34 24.35 11.50
N LEU A 327 -2.76 24.64 10.33
CA LEU A 327 -2.07 23.64 9.51
C LEU A 327 -0.93 22.91 10.27
N SER A 328 -0.17 23.63 11.09
CA SER A 328 0.95 23.03 11.86
C SER A 328 0.44 21.99 12.87
N GLN A 329 -0.65 22.27 13.54
CA GLN A 329 -1.25 21.34 14.49
C GLN A 329 -1.87 20.13 13.78
N ARG A 330 -2.54 20.36 12.63
CA ARG A 330 -3.02 19.28 11.75
C ARG A 330 -1.87 18.36 11.35
N GLN A 331 -0.78 18.93 10.85
CA GLN A 331 0.42 18.16 10.46
C GLN A 331 1.03 17.39 11.64
N ALA A 332 1.00 17.97 12.87
CA ALA A 332 1.47 17.29 14.05
C ALA A 332 0.62 16.06 14.43
N PHE A 333 -0.72 16.12 14.25
CA PHE A 333 -1.59 14.97 14.48
C PHE A 333 -1.32 13.85 13.47
N TRP A 334 -1.20 14.18 12.19
CA TRP A 334 -0.86 13.21 11.17
C TRP A 334 0.55 12.63 11.35
N LYS A 335 1.54 13.46 11.70
CA LYS A 335 2.90 12.98 12.00
C LYS A 335 2.91 11.93 13.11
N LEU A 336 2.12 12.14 14.19
CA LEU A 336 1.99 11.13 15.25
C LEU A 336 1.50 9.80 14.70
N ARG A 337 0.49 9.83 13.80
CA ARG A 337 -0.08 8.62 13.17
C ARG A 337 0.92 7.94 12.23
N ASP A 338 1.61 8.69 11.42
CA ASP A 338 2.55 8.18 10.42
C ASP A 338 3.76 7.50 11.05
N GLU A 339 4.23 8.00 12.19
CA GLU A 339 5.38 7.45 12.91
C GLU A 339 5.07 6.16 13.69
N MET A 340 3.80 5.75 13.85
CA MET A 340 3.43 4.59 14.68
C MET A 340 4.13 3.29 14.30
N SER A 341 4.36 3.06 13.01
CA SER A 341 5.05 1.85 12.56
C SER A 341 6.56 1.90 12.87
N ALA A 342 7.18 3.07 12.70
CA ALA A 342 8.61 3.28 12.96
C ALA A 342 8.91 3.33 14.46
N ALA A 343 8.02 3.94 15.26
CA ALA A 343 8.14 4.07 16.71
C ALA A 343 8.12 2.73 17.46
N GLN A 344 7.74 1.64 16.81
CA GLN A 344 7.82 0.29 17.39
C GLN A 344 9.23 -0.32 17.32
N LYS A 345 10.12 0.16 16.45
CA LYS A 345 11.48 -0.39 16.31
C LYS A 345 12.30 -0.34 17.62
N PRO A 346 12.32 0.77 18.39
CA PRO A 346 13.03 0.83 19.67
C PRO A 346 12.44 -0.10 20.75
N GLU A 347 11.21 -0.57 20.58
CA GLU A 347 10.53 -1.48 21.51
C GLU A 347 10.93 -2.95 21.31
N GLY A 348 11.78 -3.26 20.32
CA GLY A 348 12.28 -4.59 20.01
C GLY A 348 11.57 -5.25 18.85
N GLY A 349 11.50 -6.58 18.85
CA GLY A 349 10.85 -7.37 17.79
C GLY A 349 9.36 -7.02 17.64
N SER A 350 8.91 -6.87 16.41
CA SER A 350 7.51 -6.59 16.08
C SER A 350 7.05 -7.47 14.92
N ILE A 351 6.00 -8.26 15.16
CA ILE A 351 5.29 -9.04 14.13
C ILE A 351 4.17 -8.16 13.60
N LYS A 352 4.17 -7.91 12.30
CA LYS A 352 3.28 -6.91 11.68
C LYS A 352 2.25 -7.58 10.78
N HIS A 353 0.99 -7.24 11.00
CA HIS A 353 -0.12 -7.66 10.17
C HIS A 353 -0.78 -6.45 9.53
N ASP A 354 -1.12 -6.60 8.27
CA ASP A 354 -1.91 -5.69 7.47
C ASP A 354 -3.16 -6.46 7.04
N ILE A 355 -4.21 -6.39 7.85
CA ILE A 355 -5.43 -7.17 7.67
C ILE A 355 -6.63 -6.25 7.49
N SER A 356 -7.68 -6.78 6.88
CA SER A 356 -8.98 -6.12 6.93
C SER A 356 -10.07 -7.10 7.38
N VAL A 357 -11.04 -6.58 8.11
CA VAL A 357 -12.28 -7.26 8.47
C VAL A 357 -13.47 -6.34 8.16
N PRO A 358 -14.70 -6.84 8.03
CA PRO A 358 -15.87 -5.98 7.95
C PRO A 358 -15.83 -4.92 9.07
N VAL A 359 -16.07 -3.65 8.74
CA VAL A 359 -15.94 -2.52 9.68
C VAL A 359 -16.63 -2.79 11.02
N ALA A 360 -17.84 -3.36 10.99
CA ALA A 360 -18.59 -3.72 12.18
C ALA A 360 -17.91 -4.79 13.05
N ALA A 361 -17.02 -5.60 12.47
CA ALA A 361 -16.32 -6.68 13.18
C ALA A 361 -15.02 -6.20 13.86
N VAL A 362 -14.52 -5.00 13.55
CA VAL A 362 -13.25 -4.50 14.06
C VAL A 362 -13.13 -4.56 15.60
N PRO A 363 -14.14 -4.11 16.39
CA PRO A 363 -14.04 -4.20 17.85
C PRO A 363 -13.90 -5.63 18.36
N ALA A 364 -14.66 -6.57 17.80
CA ALA A 364 -14.64 -7.98 18.16
C ALA A 364 -13.30 -8.63 17.74
N PHE A 365 -12.81 -8.32 16.54
CA PHE A 365 -11.52 -8.78 16.06
C PHE A 365 -10.38 -8.37 17.01
N ILE A 366 -10.30 -7.09 17.37
CA ILE A 366 -9.25 -6.60 18.26
C ILE A 366 -9.30 -7.30 19.61
N ALA A 367 -10.49 -7.43 20.20
CA ALA A 367 -10.65 -8.08 21.49
C ALA A 367 -10.21 -9.56 21.47
N GLU A 368 -10.63 -10.30 20.46
CA GLU A 368 -10.32 -11.71 20.31
C GLU A 368 -8.86 -11.95 19.96
N ALA A 369 -8.31 -11.19 19.01
CA ALA A 369 -6.90 -11.29 18.62
C ALA A 369 -5.97 -10.94 19.79
N ASN A 370 -6.28 -9.90 20.57
CA ASN A 370 -5.52 -9.55 21.78
C ASN A 370 -5.50 -10.71 22.79
N ALA A 371 -6.66 -11.30 23.09
CA ALA A 371 -6.76 -12.41 24.01
C ALA A 371 -5.98 -13.65 23.53
N ALA A 372 -6.11 -13.98 22.24
CA ALA A 372 -5.44 -15.14 21.64
C ALA A 372 -3.92 -14.98 21.60
N VAL A 373 -3.41 -13.80 21.20
CA VAL A 373 -1.97 -13.51 21.11
C VAL A 373 -1.32 -13.46 22.51
N VAL A 374 -1.97 -12.83 23.48
CA VAL A 374 -1.43 -12.80 24.87
C VAL A 374 -1.45 -14.18 25.51
N LYS A 375 -2.45 -15.02 25.18
CA LYS A 375 -2.47 -16.43 25.61
C LYS A 375 -1.34 -17.23 24.96
N LEU A 376 -1.08 -17.00 23.68
CA LEU A 376 0.00 -17.68 22.93
C LEU A 376 1.40 -17.26 23.43
N ILE A 377 1.60 -15.97 23.64
CA ILE A 377 2.86 -15.38 24.12
C ILE A 377 2.56 -14.48 25.33
N PRO A 378 2.67 -15.00 26.56
CA PRO A 378 2.47 -14.19 27.75
C PRO A 378 3.37 -12.97 27.78
N GLY A 379 2.79 -11.79 28.02
CA GLY A 379 3.49 -10.52 28.01
C GLY A 379 3.71 -9.89 26.62
N ALA A 380 3.30 -10.54 25.55
CA ALA A 380 3.25 -9.88 24.23
C ALA A 380 2.33 -8.64 24.27
N ARG A 381 2.70 -7.62 23.52
CA ARG A 381 2.04 -6.31 23.52
C ARG A 381 1.37 -6.05 22.17
N PRO A 382 0.07 -6.35 22.01
CA PRO A 382 -0.66 -5.95 20.81
C PRO A 382 -0.69 -4.42 20.64
N VAL A 383 -0.46 -3.97 19.41
CA VAL A 383 -0.39 -2.54 19.03
C VAL A 383 -1.31 -2.31 17.83
N PRO A 384 -2.64 -2.44 17.98
CA PRO A 384 -3.57 -2.23 16.90
C PRO A 384 -3.77 -0.74 16.61
N PHE A 385 -3.69 -0.38 15.32
CA PHE A 385 -4.05 0.95 14.80
C PHE A 385 -4.39 0.81 13.32
N GLY A 386 -5.08 1.79 12.75
CA GLY A 386 -5.34 1.80 11.30
C GLY A 386 -6.67 2.40 10.89
N HIS A 387 -7.06 2.12 9.66
CA HIS A 387 -8.17 2.74 8.94
C HIS A 387 -9.52 2.12 9.35
N LEU A 388 -10.08 2.54 10.49
CA LEU A 388 -11.39 2.00 10.93
C LEU A 388 -12.48 2.23 9.88
N GLY A 389 -12.37 3.31 9.11
CA GLY A 389 -13.38 3.69 8.11
C GLY A 389 -13.62 2.64 7.02
N ASP A 390 -12.62 1.82 6.70
CA ASP A 390 -12.70 0.76 5.69
C ASP A 390 -12.38 -0.65 6.25
N GLY A 391 -12.09 -0.74 7.56
CA GLY A 391 -11.85 -2.01 8.25
C GLY A 391 -10.43 -2.54 8.16
N ASN A 392 -9.48 -1.79 7.58
CA ASN A 392 -8.07 -2.15 7.57
C ASN A 392 -7.40 -1.81 8.90
N ILE A 393 -6.87 -2.83 9.56
CA ILE A 393 -6.17 -2.69 10.84
C ILE A 393 -4.74 -3.23 10.72
N HIS A 394 -3.78 -2.36 11.00
CA HIS A 394 -2.40 -2.76 11.25
C HIS A 394 -2.33 -3.38 12.64
N TYR A 395 -2.60 -4.67 12.70
CA TYR A 395 -2.57 -5.43 13.94
C TYR A 395 -1.14 -5.89 14.22
N ASN A 396 -0.34 -5.00 14.81
CA ASN A 396 1.05 -5.31 15.14
C ASN A 396 1.15 -5.90 16.54
N VAL A 397 2.14 -6.75 16.75
CA VAL A 397 2.43 -7.34 18.06
C VAL A 397 3.89 -7.08 18.38
N SER A 398 4.15 -6.30 19.43
CA SER A 398 5.50 -6.09 19.95
C SER A 398 5.85 -7.15 20.99
N GLN A 399 7.12 -7.51 21.09
CA GLN A 399 7.64 -8.48 22.05
C GLN A 399 7.32 -8.09 23.50
N PRO A 400 7.34 -9.04 24.46
CA PRO A 400 7.33 -8.74 25.88
C PRO A 400 8.47 -7.80 26.26
N VAL A 401 8.23 -6.92 27.25
CA VAL A 401 9.28 -6.02 27.79
C VAL A 401 10.45 -6.84 28.30
N GLY A 402 11.68 -6.48 27.86
CA GLY A 402 12.90 -7.22 28.21
C GLY A 402 13.08 -8.56 27.49
N GLY A 403 12.16 -8.93 26.58
CA GLY A 403 12.27 -10.17 25.79
C GLY A 403 13.38 -10.11 24.74
N ASN A 404 13.78 -11.29 24.23
CA ASN A 404 14.72 -11.41 23.12
C ASN A 404 13.98 -11.25 21.77
N ALA A 405 14.44 -10.33 20.93
CA ALA A 405 13.79 -10.05 19.64
C ALA A 405 13.86 -11.22 18.66
N SER A 406 14.99 -11.94 18.61
CA SER A 406 15.17 -13.10 17.72
C SER A 406 14.24 -14.24 18.08
N ASP A 407 14.13 -14.56 19.37
CA ASP A 407 13.26 -15.63 19.89
C ASP A 407 11.78 -15.29 19.63
N PHE A 408 11.40 -14.02 19.80
CA PHE A 408 10.06 -13.55 19.53
C PHE A 408 9.74 -13.63 18.03
N LEU A 409 10.62 -13.14 17.16
CA LEU A 409 10.43 -13.18 15.72
C LEU A 409 10.45 -14.60 15.14
N ALA A 410 11.14 -15.56 15.76
CA ALA A 410 11.08 -16.97 15.38
C ALA A 410 9.65 -17.56 15.50
N ARG A 411 8.78 -16.95 16.31
CA ARG A 411 7.37 -17.34 16.47
C ARG A 411 6.42 -16.66 15.48
N TRP A 412 6.93 -15.97 14.45
CA TRP A 412 6.17 -15.25 13.45
C TRP A 412 5.02 -16.09 12.86
N HIS A 413 5.29 -17.31 12.42
CA HIS A 413 4.29 -18.17 11.81
C HIS A 413 3.18 -18.59 12.78
N GLU A 414 3.51 -18.82 14.05
CA GLU A 414 2.49 -19.17 15.07
C GLU A 414 1.54 -17.99 15.33
N VAL A 415 2.08 -16.78 15.43
CA VAL A 415 1.28 -15.56 15.64
C VAL A 415 0.41 -15.28 14.40
N ASN A 416 0.99 -15.38 13.20
CA ASN A 416 0.24 -15.23 11.95
C ASN A 416 -0.91 -16.22 11.86
N ALA A 417 -0.68 -17.51 12.15
CA ALA A 417 -1.71 -18.54 12.08
C ALA A 417 -2.94 -18.19 12.95
N VAL A 418 -2.67 -17.75 14.20
CA VAL A 418 -3.74 -17.37 15.14
C VAL A 418 -4.50 -16.13 14.65
N VAL A 419 -3.78 -15.09 14.21
CA VAL A 419 -4.41 -13.84 13.76
C VAL A 419 -5.20 -14.08 12.46
N PHE A 420 -4.63 -14.80 11.50
CA PHE A 420 -5.27 -15.06 10.21
C PHE A 420 -6.49 -15.95 10.34
N GLU A 421 -6.50 -16.96 11.25
CA GLU A 421 -7.68 -17.76 11.54
C GLU A 421 -8.86 -16.88 11.98
N ILE A 422 -8.61 -15.92 12.90
CA ILE A 422 -9.64 -15.01 13.38
C ILE A 422 -10.14 -14.10 12.25
N VAL A 423 -9.22 -13.54 11.46
CA VAL A 423 -9.54 -12.68 10.30
C VAL A 423 -10.44 -13.42 9.31
N LEU A 424 -10.06 -14.63 8.92
CA LEU A 424 -10.81 -15.41 7.92
C LEU A 424 -12.18 -15.84 8.42
N ARG A 425 -12.28 -16.25 9.69
CA ARG A 425 -13.56 -16.59 10.31
C ARG A 425 -14.53 -15.41 10.39
N MET A 426 -13.99 -14.19 10.46
CA MET A 426 -14.77 -12.95 10.41
C MET A 426 -15.05 -12.46 8.98
N GLY A 427 -14.66 -13.22 7.95
CA GLY A 427 -14.84 -12.84 6.54
C GLY A 427 -13.88 -11.77 6.04
N GLY A 428 -12.72 -11.66 6.68
CA GLY A 428 -11.69 -10.66 6.37
C GLY A 428 -10.64 -11.11 5.35
N SER A 429 -9.61 -10.29 5.19
CA SER A 429 -8.45 -10.51 4.32
C SER A 429 -7.15 -10.44 5.11
N ILE A 430 -6.20 -11.32 4.78
CA ILE A 430 -4.85 -11.33 5.39
C ILE A 430 -3.92 -10.27 4.79
N SER A 431 -4.35 -9.58 3.74
CA SER A 431 -3.61 -8.49 3.11
C SER A 431 -4.57 -7.43 2.63
N ALA A 432 -4.61 -6.29 3.32
CA ALA A 432 -5.48 -5.17 2.98
C ALA A 432 -4.84 -4.28 1.91
N GLU A 433 -3.58 -3.87 2.10
CA GLU A 433 -2.87 -2.90 1.27
C GLU A 433 -1.54 -3.42 0.69
N HIS A 434 -0.79 -4.24 1.47
CA HIS A 434 0.61 -4.55 1.15
C HIS A 434 0.78 -5.49 -0.04
N GLY A 435 -0.26 -6.22 -0.45
CA GLY A 435 -0.19 -7.27 -1.46
C GLY A 435 0.27 -8.62 -0.86
N ILE A 436 0.62 -9.53 -1.73
CA ILE A 436 1.01 -10.92 -1.42
C ILE A 436 2.52 -11.09 -1.51
N GLY A 437 3.12 -10.67 -2.62
CA GLY A 437 4.55 -10.77 -2.90
C GLY A 437 5.10 -12.17 -2.73
N VAL A 438 6.23 -12.27 -2.03
CA VAL A 438 6.82 -13.51 -1.54
C VAL A 438 6.30 -13.87 -0.15
N LEU A 439 6.06 -12.83 0.68
CA LEU A 439 5.79 -12.98 2.12
C LEU A 439 4.54 -13.81 2.42
N LYS A 440 3.48 -13.65 1.62
CA LYS A 440 2.16 -14.28 1.85
C LYS A 440 1.77 -15.25 0.72
N ARG A 441 2.72 -15.58 -0.18
CA ARG A 441 2.44 -16.44 -1.34
C ARG A 441 1.97 -17.83 -0.93
N ASP A 442 2.62 -18.41 0.06
CA ASP A 442 2.33 -19.77 0.48
C ASP A 442 1.02 -19.88 1.27
N GLU A 443 0.58 -18.77 1.90
CA GLU A 443 -0.73 -18.67 2.57
C GLU A 443 -1.89 -18.43 1.58
N LEU A 444 -1.62 -17.85 0.42
CA LEU A 444 -2.68 -17.48 -0.54
C LEU A 444 -3.57 -18.66 -0.96
N PRO A 445 -3.05 -19.87 -1.29
CA PRO A 445 -3.89 -21.01 -1.65
C PRO A 445 -4.75 -21.53 -0.49
N GLU A 446 -4.34 -21.28 0.76
CA GLU A 446 -5.07 -21.72 1.96
C GLU A 446 -6.25 -20.80 2.29
N VAL A 447 -6.17 -19.52 1.87
CA VAL A 447 -7.16 -18.50 2.24
C VAL A 447 -8.11 -18.12 1.10
N LYS A 448 -7.78 -18.43 -0.14
CA LYS A 448 -8.60 -18.10 -1.31
C LYS A 448 -9.42 -19.30 -1.79
N ASP A 449 -10.56 -19.00 -2.38
CA ASP A 449 -11.37 -20.01 -3.07
C ASP A 449 -10.54 -20.73 -4.14
N LYS A 450 -10.71 -22.06 -4.22
CA LYS A 450 -9.93 -22.92 -5.14
C LYS A 450 -10.13 -22.54 -6.59
N VAL A 451 -11.37 -22.21 -6.99
CA VAL A 451 -11.68 -21.77 -8.36
C VAL A 451 -10.98 -20.44 -8.66
N ALA A 452 -10.92 -19.52 -7.69
CA ALA A 452 -10.19 -18.26 -7.85
C ALA A 452 -8.69 -18.51 -8.08
N ILE A 453 -8.06 -19.42 -7.34
CA ILE A 453 -6.65 -19.82 -7.56
C ILE A 453 -6.44 -20.43 -8.96
N GLU A 454 -7.34 -21.31 -9.40
CA GLU A 454 -7.29 -21.91 -10.73
C GLU A 454 -7.40 -20.86 -11.85
N LEU A 455 -8.31 -19.90 -11.70
CA LEU A 455 -8.47 -18.79 -12.65
C LEU A 455 -7.25 -17.88 -12.67
N MET A 456 -6.69 -17.50 -11.52
CA MET A 456 -5.47 -16.70 -11.44
C MET A 456 -4.29 -17.41 -12.15
N ARG A 457 -4.10 -18.71 -11.94
CA ARG A 457 -3.07 -19.50 -12.63
C ARG A 457 -3.31 -19.57 -14.14
N SER A 458 -4.56 -19.72 -14.57
CA SER A 458 -4.93 -19.74 -15.98
C SER A 458 -4.64 -18.40 -16.67
N ILE A 459 -5.00 -17.28 -16.02
CA ILE A 459 -4.69 -15.92 -16.50
C ILE A 459 -3.17 -15.71 -16.59
N LYS A 460 -2.42 -16.11 -15.53
CA LYS A 460 -0.96 -16.04 -15.55
C LYS A 460 -0.36 -16.81 -16.72
N THR A 461 -0.79 -18.05 -16.95
CA THR A 461 -0.31 -18.90 -18.05
C THR A 461 -0.68 -18.30 -19.41
N LEU A 462 -1.85 -17.69 -19.57
CA LEU A 462 -2.28 -17.05 -20.81
C LEU A 462 -1.41 -15.84 -21.17
N LEU A 463 -1.07 -14.99 -20.18
CA LEU A 463 -0.36 -13.74 -20.41
C LEU A 463 1.16 -13.89 -20.35
N ASP A 464 1.64 -14.89 -19.62
CA ASP A 464 3.06 -15.18 -19.42
C ASP A 464 3.33 -16.70 -19.46
N PRO A 465 3.21 -17.33 -20.65
CA PRO A 465 3.31 -18.79 -20.76
C PRO A 465 4.70 -19.34 -20.41
N LEU A 466 5.74 -18.52 -20.39
CA LEU A 466 7.10 -18.90 -20.03
C LEU A 466 7.43 -18.65 -18.56
N GLY A 467 6.53 -17.98 -17.81
CA GLY A 467 6.73 -17.68 -16.40
C GLY A 467 7.89 -16.71 -16.13
N ILE A 468 8.19 -15.79 -17.06
CA ILE A 468 9.33 -14.87 -16.91
C ILE A 468 8.99 -13.57 -16.15
N MET A 469 7.70 -13.24 -16.03
CA MET A 469 7.26 -12.00 -15.40
C MET A 469 7.12 -12.18 -13.90
N ASN A 470 8.03 -11.58 -13.14
CA ASN A 470 8.07 -11.57 -11.69
C ASN A 470 7.84 -12.95 -11.06
N PRO A 471 8.65 -13.98 -11.41
CA PRO A 471 8.42 -15.36 -11.01
C PRO A 471 8.51 -15.53 -9.49
N GLY A 472 7.69 -16.46 -8.94
CA GLY A 472 7.70 -16.79 -7.52
C GLY A 472 7.08 -15.71 -6.63
N LYS A 473 6.32 -14.76 -7.20
CA LYS A 473 5.54 -13.76 -6.47
C LYS A 473 4.05 -13.98 -6.75
N VAL A 474 3.23 -13.76 -5.76
CA VAL A 474 1.76 -13.92 -5.76
C VAL A 474 1.32 -15.40 -5.88
N LEU A 475 1.77 -16.13 -6.91
CA LEU A 475 1.36 -17.50 -7.22
C LEU A 475 2.55 -18.46 -7.25
#